data_7ad1dc4bad4ac825df4052626da89f30
#
_entry.id   7ad1dc4bad4ac825df4052626da89f30
#
_cell.length_a   1.000
_cell.length_b   1.000
_cell.length_c   1.000
_cell.angle_alpha   90.00
_cell.angle_beta   90.00
_cell.angle_gamma   90.00
#
_symmetry.space_group_name_H-M   'P 1'
#
loop_
_entity.id
_entity.type
_entity.pdbx_description
1 polymer ?
#
loop_
_entity_poly.entity_id
_entity_poly.type
_entity_poly.pdbx_seq_one_letter_code
_entity_poly.pdbx_strand_id
1 'polypeptide(L)'
;MKKISILALYLLLILFSGCMRSVQLNERAIVQAVGLDWKDSEYALTMQIFDPEAAQGDDTSGGKMLRVTGKTISQAMRNANLKQGQEIFWGHTKLIIIGEQIAKDGIESVMAYFNADAQSRPNIDVLIADGEAGEVLSEPLDSTILPVLSTKMMLEGYQDNGKLVRSQLRGILGSLENPAVGAYLPMAAFS
;
A
#
# COMPACT_ATOMS: atom_id res chain seq x y z
N MET A 1 8.50 -17.79 -55.98
CA MET A 1 8.29 -16.51 -55.24
C MET A 1 7.22 -16.70 -54.14
N LYS A 2 6.00 -17.17 -54.42
CA LYS A 2 4.93 -17.33 -53.37
C LYS A 2 5.32 -18.21 -52.18
N LYS A 3 6.07 -19.34 -52.39
CA LYS A 3 6.50 -20.21 -51.28
C LYS A 3 7.54 -19.56 -50.36
N ILE A 4 8.41 -18.71 -50.88
CA ILE A 4 9.41 -17.97 -50.09
C ILE A 4 8.71 -16.88 -49.27
N SER A 5 7.69 -16.19 -49.81
CA SER A 5 6.92 -15.20 -49.09
C SER A 5 6.12 -15.80 -47.94
N ILE A 6 5.58 -17.03 -48.12
CA ILE A 6 4.86 -17.75 -47.06
C ILE A 6 5.84 -18.17 -45.95
N LEU A 7 7.02 -18.67 -46.30
CA LEU A 7 8.04 -19.05 -45.33
C LEU A 7 8.53 -17.82 -44.52
N ALA A 8 8.73 -16.67 -45.18
CA ALA A 8 9.13 -15.44 -44.52
C ALA A 8 8.03 -14.92 -43.56
N LEU A 9 6.74 -15.06 -43.94
CA LEU A 9 5.62 -14.69 -43.06
C LEU A 9 5.55 -15.58 -41.82
N TYR A 10 5.76 -16.91 -41.95
CA TYR A 10 5.82 -17.80 -40.80
C TYR A 10 7.00 -17.47 -39.86
N LEU A 11 8.17 -17.17 -40.42
CA LEU A 11 9.33 -16.77 -39.65
C LEU A 11 9.09 -15.48 -38.89
N LEU A 12 8.41 -14.51 -39.52
CA LEU A 12 8.02 -13.24 -38.90
C LEU A 12 7.03 -13.46 -37.73
N LEU A 13 6.05 -14.34 -37.89
CA LEU A 13 5.07 -14.67 -36.83
C LEU A 13 5.73 -15.32 -35.61
N ILE A 14 6.76 -16.15 -35.80
CA ILE A 14 7.54 -16.77 -34.72
C ILE A 14 8.36 -15.71 -33.96
N LEU A 15 8.88 -14.68 -34.64
CA LEU A 15 9.62 -13.59 -34.01
C LEU A 15 8.74 -12.70 -33.16
N PHE A 16 7.43 -12.60 -33.46
CA PHE A 16 6.45 -11.85 -32.67
C PHE A 16 5.84 -12.63 -31.52
N SER A 17 6.11 -13.93 -31.36
CA SER A 17 5.74 -14.70 -30.18
C SER A 17 6.66 -14.36 -29.01
N GLY A 18 6.76 -13.06 -28.68
CA GLY A 18 7.52 -12.56 -27.54
C GLY A 18 6.95 -13.15 -26.24
N CYS A 19 7.84 -13.64 -25.38
CA CYS A 19 7.51 -14.11 -24.03
C CYS A 19 6.83 -13.01 -23.23
N MET A 20 5.51 -12.98 -23.20
CA MET A 20 4.76 -12.26 -22.16
C MET A 20 5.02 -13.02 -20.86
N ARG A 21 5.93 -12.49 -20.04
CA ARG A 21 6.12 -12.95 -18.68
C ARG A 21 4.89 -12.53 -17.87
N SER A 22 3.86 -13.37 -17.86
CA SER A 22 2.72 -13.19 -16.98
C SER A 22 3.13 -13.61 -15.57
N VAL A 23 3.33 -12.65 -14.67
CA VAL A 23 3.49 -12.93 -13.24
C VAL A 23 2.11 -13.35 -12.73
N GLN A 24 2.01 -14.58 -12.23
CA GLN A 24 0.74 -15.10 -11.71
C GLN A 24 0.39 -14.35 -10.41
N LEU A 25 -0.89 -14.17 -10.15
CA LEU A 25 -1.37 -13.46 -8.94
C LEU A 25 -0.91 -14.16 -7.65
N ASN A 26 -0.72 -15.49 -7.70
CA ASN A 26 -0.21 -16.30 -6.59
C ASN A 26 1.28 -16.03 -6.25
N GLU A 27 2.00 -15.33 -7.12
CA GLU A 27 3.41 -14.96 -6.91
C GLU A 27 3.56 -13.59 -6.24
N ARG A 28 2.45 -12.91 -5.95
CA ARG A 28 2.42 -11.57 -5.38
C ARG A 28 1.73 -11.52 -4.03
N ALA A 29 2.38 -10.84 -3.08
CA ALA A 29 1.78 -10.49 -1.80
C ALA A 29 1.05 -9.14 -1.94
N ILE A 30 -0.28 -9.20 -1.99
CA ILE A 30 -1.14 -8.02 -2.20
C ILE A 30 -1.28 -7.26 -0.89
N VAL A 31 -0.70 -6.05 -0.82
CA VAL A 31 -0.83 -5.17 0.33
C VAL A 31 -2.15 -4.41 0.25
N GLN A 32 -2.92 -4.43 1.34
CA GLN A 32 -4.17 -3.69 1.49
C GLN A 32 -3.99 -2.41 2.31
N ALA A 33 -3.14 -2.46 3.33
CA ALA A 33 -2.79 -1.31 4.14
C ALA A 33 -1.34 -1.40 4.63
N VAL A 34 -0.74 -0.24 4.92
CA VAL A 34 0.60 -0.14 5.49
C VAL A 34 0.64 0.92 6.57
N GLY A 35 1.22 0.59 7.71
CA GLY A 35 1.65 1.50 8.75
C GLY A 35 3.16 1.74 8.66
N LEU A 36 3.57 2.99 8.79
CA LEU A 36 4.98 3.40 8.78
C LEU A 36 5.30 4.11 10.09
N ASP A 37 6.28 3.59 10.79
CA ASP A 37 6.79 4.14 12.04
C ASP A 37 8.30 4.42 11.96
N TRP A 38 8.78 5.33 12.78
CA TRP A 38 10.19 5.55 13.02
C TRP A 38 10.53 5.03 14.41
N LYS A 39 11.32 3.98 14.49
CA LYS A 39 11.66 3.31 15.75
C LYS A 39 13.10 2.81 15.70
N ASP A 40 13.84 2.99 16.79
CA ASP A 40 15.24 2.54 16.92
C ASP A 40 16.14 3.01 15.77
N SER A 41 15.93 4.24 15.28
CA SER A 41 16.66 4.83 14.14
C SER A 41 16.46 4.12 12.81
N GLU A 42 15.34 3.42 12.65
CA GLU A 42 14.94 2.74 11.41
C GLU A 42 13.45 2.98 11.10
N TYR A 43 13.08 2.87 9.84
CA TYR A 43 11.69 2.74 9.45
C TYR A 43 11.18 1.35 9.79
N ALA A 44 10.10 1.29 10.55
CA ALA A 44 9.35 0.07 10.79
C ALA A 44 8.07 0.08 9.95
N LEU A 45 7.91 -0.91 9.08
CA LEU A 45 6.74 -1.08 8.23
C LEU A 45 5.91 -2.25 8.72
N THR A 46 4.65 -1.98 9.00
CA THR A 46 3.63 -2.99 9.29
C THR A 46 2.65 -3.03 8.13
N MET A 47 2.55 -4.17 7.45
CA MET A 47 1.73 -4.32 6.25
C MET A 47 0.65 -5.35 6.47
N GLN A 48 -0.58 -5.03 6.08
CA GLN A 48 -1.66 -5.99 5.97
C GLN A 48 -1.68 -6.57 4.55
N ILE A 49 -1.37 -7.85 4.44
CA ILE A 49 -1.34 -8.58 3.18
C ILE A 49 -2.61 -9.40 3.06
N PHE A 50 -3.27 -9.34 1.91
CA PHE A 50 -4.43 -10.17 1.60
C PHE A 50 -4.05 -11.65 1.57
N ASP A 51 -4.80 -12.46 2.31
CA ASP A 51 -4.67 -13.91 2.33
C ASP A 51 -5.92 -14.54 1.69
N PRO A 52 -5.82 -15.05 0.45
CA PRO A 52 -6.96 -15.63 -0.25
C PRO A 52 -7.43 -16.96 0.37
N GLU A 53 -6.59 -17.66 1.15
CA GLU A 53 -6.98 -18.90 1.81
C GLU A 53 -7.82 -18.61 3.05
N ALA A 54 -7.45 -17.60 3.83
CA ALA A 54 -8.24 -17.13 4.96
C ALA A 54 -9.58 -16.50 4.52
N ALA A 55 -9.63 -15.91 3.33
CA ALA A 55 -10.85 -15.29 2.79
C ALA A 55 -11.90 -16.31 2.30
N GLN A 56 -11.60 -17.61 2.24
CA GLN A 56 -12.55 -18.67 1.84
C GLN A 56 -13.32 -19.27 3.02
N GLY A 57 -12.96 -18.94 4.26
CA GLY A 57 -13.70 -19.31 5.47
C GLY A 57 -14.75 -18.27 5.85
N ASP A 58 -15.56 -18.57 6.87
CA ASP A 58 -16.50 -17.61 7.48
C ASP A 58 -15.76 -16.41 8.15
N ASP A 59 -14.43 -16.47 8.20
CA ASP A 59 -13.58 -15.45 8.81
C ASP A 59 -13.15 -14.42 7.76
N THR A 60 -13.87 -13.31 7.68
CA THR A 60 -13.53 -12.16 6.84
C THR A 60 -12.30 -11.40 7.32
N SER A 61 -11.66 -11.87 8.40
CA SER A 61 -10.40 -11.33 8.95
C SER A 61 -9.14 -11.71 8.14
N GLY A 62 -9.29 -12.30 6.96
CA GLY A 62 -8.26 -12.88 6.10
C GLY A 62 -7.10 -11.97 5.68
N GLY A 63 -6.42 -11.36 6.63
CA GLY A 63 -5.21 -10.57 6.42
C GLY A 63 -4.03 -11.08 7.24
N LYS A 64 -2.90 -11.33 6.58
CA LYS A 64 -1.63 -11.63 7.23
C LYS A 64 -0.87 -10.35 7.51
N MET A 65 -0.41 -10.17 8.76
CA MET A 65 0.43 -9.04 9.13
C MET A 65 1.90 -9.36 8.86
N LEU A 66 2.57 -8.49 8.09
CA LEU A 66 4.01 -8.53 7.85
C LEU A 66 4.67 -7.31 8.47
N ARG A 67 5.64 -7.52 9.36
CA ARG A 67 6.44 -6.45 9.97
C ARG A 67 7.89 -6.58 9.55
N VAL A 68 8.47 -5.47 9.12
CA VAL A 68 9.87 -5.38 8.70
C VAL A 68 10.46 -4.03 9.08
N THR A 69 11.77 -3.95 9.16
CA THR A 69 12.50 -2.69 9.41
C THR A 69 13.53 -2.43 8.33
N GLY A 70 14.01 -1.21 8.27
CA GLY A 70 15.11 -0.80 7.41
C GLY A 70 15.50 0.66 7.61
N LYS A 71 16.77 0.99 7.34
CA LYS A 71 17.28 2.37 7.47
C LYS A 71 16.62 3.36 6.52
N THR A 72 16.01 2.85 5.45
CA THR A 72 15.20 3.61 4.51
C THR A 72 13.94 2.82 4.19
N ILE A 73 12.88 3.49 3.73
CA ILE A 73 11.64 2.84 3.29
C ILE A 73 11.95 1.81 2.19
N SER A 74 12.79 2.15 1.22
CA SER A 74 13.22 1.24 0.15
C SER A 74 13.96 0.00 0.67
N GLN A 75 14.75 0.13 1.73
CA GLN A 75 15.41 -1.03 2.36
C GLN A 75 14.40 -1.90 3.10
N ALA A 76 13.51 -1.31 3.89
CA ALA A 76 12.45 -2.04 4.56
C ALA A 76 11.59 -2.82 3.56
N MET A 77 11.29 -2.23 2.40
CA MET A 77 10.56 -2.90 1.32
C MET A 77 11.30 -4.09 0.71
N ARG A 78 12.62 -3.95 0.49
CA ARG A 78 13.43 -5.11 0.06
C ARG A 78 13.42 -6.23 1.11
N ASN A 79 13.49 -5.86 2.39
CA ASN A 79 13.40 -6.82 3.49
C ASN A 79 12.02 -7.50 3.53
N ALA A 80 10.95 -6.77 3.19
CA ALA A 80 9.61 -7.34 3.08
C ALA A 80 9.51 -8.40 1.98
N ASN A 81 10.04 -8.11 0.78
CA ASN A 81 10.09 -9.06 -0.33
C ASN A 81 10.85 -10.34 0.06
N LEU A 82 12.01 -10.18 0.73
CA LEU A 82 12.82 -11.31 1.18
C LEU A 82 12.09 -12.14 2.25
N LYS A 83 11.45 -11.48 3.22
CA LYS A 83 10.74 -12.15 4.32
C LYS A 83 9.47 -12.86 3.84
N GLN A 84 8.76 -12.26 2.89
CA GLN A 84 7.53 -12.82 2.33
C GLN A 84 7.82 -13.93 1.32
N GLY A 85 8.97 -13.90 0.63
CA GLY A 85 9.31 -14.82 -0.47
C GLY A 85 8.50 -14.59 -1.74
N GLN A 86 7.72 -13.49 -1.79
CA GLN A 86 6.89 -13.06 -2.91
C GLN A 86 7.12 -11.58 -3.17
N GLU A 87 6.85 -11.13 -4.40
CA GLU A 87 6.88 -9.71 -4.72
C GLU A 87 5.74 -8.97 -4.02
N ILE A 88 6.08 -7.95 -3.25
CA ILE A 88 5.08 -7.06 -2.62
C ILE A 88 4.43 -6.21 -3.70
N PHE A 89 3.10 -6.23 -3.74
CA PHE A 89 2.30 -5.52 -4.73
C PHE A 89 1.38 -4.48 -4.09
N TRP A 90 1.58 -3.21 -4.46
CA TRP A 90 0.88 -2.04 -3.88
C TRP A 90 -0.40 -1.65 -4.60
N GLY A 91 -0.64 -2.17 -5.78
CA GLY A 91 -1.77 -1.75 -6.64
C GLY A 91 -3.16 -1.90 -6.02
N HIS A 92 -3.29 -2.56 -4.88
CA HIS A 92 -4.52 -2.72 -4.11
C HIS A 92 -4.49 -2.05 -2.74
N THR A 93 -3.43 -1.32 -2.42
CA THR A 93 -3.33 -0.56 -1.16
C THR A 93 -4.43 0.49 -1.11
N LYS A 94 -5.16 0.48 -0.01
CA LYS A 94 -6.29 1.37 0.25
C LYS A 94 -5.97 2.42 1.30
N LEU A 95 -5.01 2.12 2.19
CA LEU A 95 -4.73 2.91 3.37
C LEU A 95 -3.22 2.95 3.66
N ILE A 96 -2.73 4.15 3.93
CA ILE A 96 -1.41 4.41 4.49
C ILE A 96 -1.64 5.08 5.85
N ILE A 97 -1.03 4.53 6.90
CA ILE A 97 -1.02 5.12 8.24
C ILE A 97 0.40 5.57 8.54
N ILE A 98 0.56 6.81 8.96
CA ILE A 98 1.86 7.41 9.31
C ILE A 98 1.91 7.56 10.82
N GLY A 99 2.91 6.98 11.47
CA GLY A 99 3.12 7.11 12.91
C GLY A 99 3.45 8.55 13.30
N GLU A 100 3.10 8.91 14.53
CA GLU A 100 3.20 10.27 15.05
C GLU A 100 4.62 10.86 14.90
N GLN A 101 5.67 10.05 15.13
CA GLN A 101 7.05 10.52 15.03
C GLN A 101 7.41 10.94 13.59
N ILE A 102 7.06 10.14 12.60
CA ILE A 102 7.29 10.49 11.18
C ILE A 102 6.49 11.74 10.81
N ALA A 103 5.25 11.86 11.31
CA ALA A 103 4.41 13.01 11.03
C ALA A 103 4.99 14.32 11.59
N LYS A 104 5.65 14.28 12.77
CA LYS A 104 6.35 15.41 13.37
C LYS A 104 7.66 15.78 12.65
N ASP A 105 8.38 14.78 12.15
CA ASP A 105 9.67 14.99 11.48
C ASP A 105 9.51 15.37 9.99
N GLY A 106 8.31 15.17 9.42
CA GLY A 106 7.96 15.46 8.02
C GLY A 106 7.60 14.23 7.21
N ILE A 107 6.52 14.33 6.44
CA ILE A 107 5.95 13.22 5.67
C ILE A 107 6.48 13.12 4.23
N GLU A 108 7.31 14.08 3.80
CA GLU A 108 7.72 14.25 2.41
C GLU A 108 8.41 13.00 1.85
N SER A 109 9.29 12.38 2.64
CA SER A 109 10.01 11.17 2.23
C SER A 109 9.08 9.97 2.04
N VAL A 110 8.05 9.85 2.87
CA VAL A 110 7.01 8.81 2.76
C VAL A 110 6.19 9.05 1.51
N MET A 111 5.72 10.29 1.32
CA MET A 111 4.91 10.67 0.16
C MET A 111 5.69 10.51 -1.14
N ALA A 112 6.97 10.93 -1.16
CA ALA A 112 7.84 10.76 -2.31
C ALA A 112 8.05 9.29 -2.69
N TYR A 113 8.21 8.41 -1.68
CA TYR A 113 8.35 6.98 -1.92
C TYR A 113 7.12 6.40 -2.66
N PHE A 114 5.92 6.64 -2.13
CA PHE A 114 4.68 6.13 -2.75
C PHE A 114 4.36 6.80 -4.07
N ASN A 115 4.74 8.07 -4.27
CA ASN A 115 4.58 8.75 -5.55
C ASN A 115 5.51 8.20 -6.65
N ALA A 116 6.72 7.79 -6.27
CA ALA A 116 7.68 7.21 -7.21
C ALA A 116 7.37 5.77 -7.60
N ASP A 117 6.58 5.05 -6.79
CA ASP A 117 6.20 3.67 -7.08
C ASP A 117 5.05 3.64 -8.11
N ALA A 118 5.34 3.10 -9.29
CA ALA A 118 4.38 3.02 -10.40
C ALA A 118 3.14 2.16 -10.10
N GLN A 119 3.16 1.34 -9.06
CA GLN A 119 2.04 0.52 -8.62
C GLN A 119 1.12 1.26 -7.65
N SER A 120 1.61 2.32 -6.99
CA SER A 120 0.83 3.11 -6.04
C SER A 120 -0.27 3.87 -6.74
N ARG A 121 -1.48 3.81 -6.17
CA ARG A 121 -2.64 4.53 -6.71
C ARG A 121 -2.75 5.92 -6.08
N PRO A 122 -3.12 6.95 -6.84
CA PRO A 122 -3.24 8.32 -6.32
C PRO A 122 -4.39 8.51 -5.31
N ASN A 123 -5.32 7.57 -5.24
CA ASN A 123 -6.50 7.60 -4.38
C ASN A 123 -6.36 6.76 -3.10
N ILE A 124 -5.14 6.46 -2.68
CA ILE A 124 -4.88 5.82 -1.38
C ILE A 124 -5.22 6.82 -0.28
N ASP A 125 -6.00 6.40 0.69
CA ASP A 125 -6.30 7.20 1.88
C ASP A 125 -5.08 7.24 2.80
N VAL A 126 -4.80 8.42 3.38
CA VAL A 126 -3.67 8.63 4.29
C VAL A 126 -4.16 9.23 5.58
N LEU A 127 -3.70 8.68 6.70
CA LEU A 127 -3.97 9.21 8.03
C LEU A 127 -2.73 9.16 8.91
N ILE A 128 -2.77 9.93 10.01
CA ILE A 128 -1.74 9.93 11.04
C ILE A 128 -2.27 9.10 12.22
N ALA A 129 -1.42 8.26 12.81
CA ALA A 129 -1.69 7.61 14.07
C ALA A 129 -1.33 8.55 15.23
N ASP A 130 -2.15 8.57 16.28
CA ASP A 130 -1.76 9.07 17.59
C ASP A 130 -0.94 7.97 18.28
N GLY A 131 0.38 8.00 18.08
CA GLY A 131 1.30 6.94 18.46
C GLY A 131 1.84 6.14 17.28
N GLU A 132 1.93 4.81 17.44
CA GLU A 132 2.50 3.91 16.42
C GLU A 132 1.44 3.47 15.40
N ALA A 133 1.74 3.67 14.12
CA ALA A 133 0.89 3.25 13.01
C ALA A 133 0.70 1.73 12.94
N GLY A 134 1.75 0.99 13.32
CA GLY A 134 1.71 -0.47 13.38
C GLY A 134 0.75 -1.03 14.43
N GLU A 135 0.52 -0.32 15.54
CA GLU A 135 -0.47 -0.66 16.55
C GLU A 135 -1.87 -0.44 16.00
N VAL A 136 -2.12 0.77 15.48
CA VAL A 136 -3.40 1.13 14.84
C VAL A 136 -3.82 0.10 13.78
N LEU A 137 -2.87 -0.33 12.94
CA LEU A 137 -3.16 -1.30 11.89
C LEU A 137 -3.36 -2.73 12.43
N SER A 138 -2.81 -3.05 13.59
CA SER A 138 -2.86 -4.40 14.17
C SER A 138 -4.09 -4.64 15.03
N GLU A 139 -4.72 -3.58 15.54
CA GLU A 139 -5.92 -3.67 16.37
C GLU A 139 -7.16 -3.60 15.48
N PRO A 140 -7.92 -4.69 15.33
CA PRO A 140 -9.19 -4.64 14.62
C PRO A 140 -10.23 -3.84 15.42
N LEU A 141 -10.87 -2.87 14.78
CA LEU A 141 -12.03 -2.16 15.35
C LEU A 141 -13.23 -3.10 15.58
N ASP A 142 -13.29 -4.16 14.80
CA ASP A 142 -14.23 -5.26 14.92
C ASP A 142 -13.51 -6.57 14.57
N SER A 143 -13.59 -7.56 15.43
CA SER A 143 -12.92 -8.86 15.26
C SER A 143 -13.38 -9.64 14.02
N THR A 144 -14.48 -9.25 13.42
CA THR A 144 -15.06 -9.91 12.24
C THR A 144 -14.66 -9.26 10.91
N ILE A 145 -14.03 -8.08 10.93
CA ILE A 145 -13.71 -7.30 9.73
C ILE A 145 -12.21 -6.99 9.70
N LEU A 146 -11.62 -7.06 8.49
CA LEU A 146 -10.22 -6.64 8.28
C LEU A 146 -9.98 -5.23 8.82
N PRO A 147 -8.90 -4.96 9.58
CA PRO A 147 -8.59 -3.64 10.13
C PRO A 147 -8.65 -2.51 9.09
N VAL A 148 -8.11 -2.76 7.89
CA VAL A 148 -8.17 -1.79 6.79
C VAL A 148 -9.60 -1.47 6.36
N LEU A 149 -10.48 -2.45 6.34
CA LEU A 149 -11.86 -2.26 5.91
C LEU A 149 -12.66 -1.51 6.96
N SER A 150 -12.51 -1.87 8.24
CA SER A 150 -13.13 -1.17 9.37
C SER A 150 -12.70 0.30 9.41
N THR A 151 -11.39 0.56 9.31
CA THR A 151 -10.86 1.93 9.29
C THR A 151 -11.41 2.71 8.11
N LYS A 152 -11.49 2.09 6.92
CA LYS A 152 -12.04 2.74 5.74
C LYS A 152 -13.52 3.08 5.89
N MET A 153 -14.34 2.16 6.41
CA MET A 153 -15.77 2.39 6.68
C MET A 153 -15.96 3.51 7.69
N MET A 154 -15.11 3.55 8.72
CA MET A 154 -15.13 4.63 9.71
C MET A 154 -14.80 5.99 9.07
N LEU A 155 -13.75 6.04 8.22
CA LEU A 155 -13.38 7.28 7.50
C LEU A 155 -14.51 7.76 6.59
N GLU A 156 -15.17 6.86 5.86
CA GLU A 156 -16.31 7.18 5.01
C GLU A 156 -17.49 7.70 5.83
N GLY A 157 -17.84 7.03 6.91
CA GLY A 157 -18.92 7.46 7.80
C GLY A 157 -18.68 8.81 8.47
N TYR A 158 -17.46 9.11 8.88
CA TYR A 158 -17.11 10.42 9.45
C TYR A 158 -17.09 11.53 8.39
N GLN A 159 -16.69 11.24 7.17
CA GLN A 159 -16.75 12.18 6.05
C GLN A 159 -18.20 12.53 5.71
N ASP A 160 -19.08 11.55 5.60
CA ASP A 160 -20.50 11.76 5.30
C ASP A 160 -21.22 12.60 6.36
N ASN A 161 -20.77 12.50 7.62
CA ASN A 161 -21.27 13.32 8.73
C ASN A 161 -20.55 14.66 8.89
N GLY A 162 -19.63 15.03 8.01
CA GLY A 162 -18.87 16.29 8.05
C GLY A 162 -17.89 16.40 9.22
N LYS A 163 -17.55 15.27 9.87
CA LYS A 163 -16.65 15.24 11.04
C LYS A 163 -15.18 15.06 10.68
N LEU A 164 -14.89 14.73 9.42
CA LEU A 164 -13.53 14.44 8.98
C LEU A 164 -13.33 14.89 7.54
N VAL A 165 -12.16 15.46 7.27
CA VAL A 165 -11.70 15.72 5.90
C VAL A 165 -10.88 14.54 5.44
N ARG A 166 -11.34 13.84 4.42
CA ARG A 166 -10.62 12.73 3.82
C ARG A 166 -9.39 13.24 3.08
N SER A 167 -8.23 12.66 3.39
CA SER A 167 -6.98 12.96 2.72
C SER A 167 -6.50 11.78 1.89
N GLN A 168 -6.20 12.03 0.63
CA GLN A 168 -5.68 11.05 -0.30
C GLN A 168 -4.28 11.44 -0.75
N LEU A 169 -3.47 10.43 -1.11
CA LEU A 169 -2.08 10.60 -1.55
C LEU A 169 -1.93 11.75 -2.56
N ARG A 170 -2.76 11.78 -3.59
CA ARG A 170 -2.76 12.84 -4.62
C ARG A 170 -2.97 14.24 -4.04
N GLY A 171 -3.92 14.39 -3.13
CA GLY A 171 -4.24 15.70 -2.52
C GLY A 171 -3.09 16.21 -1.65
N ILE A 172 -2.46 15.30 -0.90
CA ILE A 172 -1.30 15.63 -0.05
C ILE A 172 -0.12 16.05 -0.91
N LEU A 173 0.20 15.30 -1.98
CA LEU A 173 1.27 15.63 -2.90
C LEU A 173 1.07 17.02 -3.52
N GLY A 174 -0.15 17.32 -3.99
CA GLY A 174 -0.47 18.65 -4.52
C GLY A 174 -0.33 19.78 -3.49
N SER A 175 -0.61 19.49 -2.20
CA SER A 175 -0.40 20.47 -1.13
C SER A 175 1.08 20.67 -0.80
N LEU A 176 1.89 19.60 -0.83
CA LEU A 176 3.34 19.70 -0.61
C LEU A 176 4.06 20.47 -1.73
N GLU A 177 3.57 20.39 -2.96
CA GLU A 177 4.09 21.15 -4.10
C GLU A 177 3.70 22.64 -4.08
N ASN A 178 2.63 22.99 -3.36
CA ASN A 178 2.13 24.36 -3.29
C ASN A 178 2.22 24.92 -1.86
N PRO A 179 3.24 25.73 -1.55
CA PRO A 179 3.44 26.26 -0.19
C PRO A 179 2.30 27.18 0.30
N ALA A 180 1.41 27.61 -0.58
CA ALA A 180 0.23 28.40 -0.22
C ALA A 180 -0.95 27.55 0.31
N VAL A 181 -0.85 26.21 0.21
CA VAL A 181 -1.92 25.29 0.60
C VAL A 181 -1.38 24.34 1.66
N GLY A 182 -1.98 24.33 2.84
CA GLY A 182 -1.66 23.36 3.88
C GLY A 182 -2.20 21.97 3.55
N ALA A 183 -1.43 20.91 3.85
CA ALA A 183 -1.93 19.56 3.81
C ALA A 183 -2.72 19.24 5.09
N TYR A 184 -3.93 18.69 4.92
CA TYR A 184 -4.73 18.19 6.04
C TYR A 184 -4.67 16.67 6.04
N LEU A 185 -4.29 16.09 7.17
CA LEU A 185 -4.34 14.66 7.38
C LEU A 185 -5.20 14.36 8.62
N PRO A 186 -6.15 13.43 8.50
CA PRO A 186 -6.92 12.99 9.67
C PRO A 186 -5.99 12.22 10.63
N MET A 187 -6.24 12.40 11.93
CA MET A 187 -5.55 11.65 12.97
C MET A 187 -6.48 10.60 13.55
N ALA A 188 -6.00 9.39 13.69
CA ALA A 188 -6.67 8.29 14.36
C ALA A 188 -6.00 8.02 15.71
N ALA A 189 -6.80 8.11 16.77
CA ALA A 189 -6.45 7.64 18.10
C ALA A 189 -7.30 6.42 18.43
N PHE A 190 -6.68 5.40 18.99
CA PHE A 190 -7.38 4.26 19.54
C PHE A 190 -7.24 4.30 21.05
N SER A 191 -8.37 4.38 21.74
CA SER A 191 -8.48 4.36 23.20
C SER A 191 -9.08 3.04 23.66
#